data_bfa5eb0a792e8fa77bc9ed5b9b29fea9
#
_entry.id   bfa5eb0a792e8fa77bc9ed5b9b29fea9
#
_cell.length_a   1.000
_cell.length_b   1.000
_cell.length_c   1.000
_cell.angle_alpha   90.00
_cell.angle_beta   90.00
_cell.angle_gamma   90.00
#
_symmetry.space_group_name_H-M   'P 1'
#
loop_
_entity.id
_entity.type
_entity.pdbx_description
1 polymer ?
#
loop_
_entity_poly.entity_id
_entity_poly.type
_entity_poly.pdbx_seq_one_letter_code
_entity_poly.pdbx_strand_id
1 'polypeptide(L)'
;HVLRRRQRQMCIRDSPQGGTAVGTGINAHKRFAKVFAQEITKLSGNKYKIVASDNFFHELSSQDTAVQLSGELKNLAVALMKISNDLRWMNSGPLAGLSEIELQALQPGSSIMPGKVNPVIPEAVTMVSADVIGNDVSITVAAQGGNYQLNVMLPVIAYNLLKSINLLSGACDVLANKAIKTFKVN
;
A
#
# COMPACT_ATOMS: atom_id res chain seq x y z
N HIS A 1 20.69 -6.22 -12.33
CA HIS A 1 19.46 -6.66 -11.66
C HIS A 1 19.69 -7.24 -10.26
N VAL A 2 20.76 -8.03 -10.05
CA VAL A 2 21.08 -8.64 -8.74
C VAL A 2 21.51 -7.60 -7.70
N LEU A 3 22.32 -6.59 -8.10
CA LEU A 3 22.75 -5.51 -7.20
C LEU A 3 21.59 -4.65 -6.71
N ARG A 4 20.63 -4.30 -7.60
CA ARG A 4 19.40 -3.57 -7.22
C ARG A 4 18.51 -4.37 -6.25
N ARG A 5 18.44 -5.69 -6.40
CA ARG A 5 17.66 -6.55 -5.50
C ARG A 5 18.29 -6.67 -4.12
N ARG A 6 19.62 -6.73 -4.01
CA ARG A 6 20.34 -6.72 -2.73
C ARG A 6 20.23 -5.35 -2.03
N GLN A 7 20.35 -4.25 -2.77
CA GLN A 7 20.14 -2.90 -2.24
C GLN A 7 18.72 -2.70 -1.70
N ARG A 8 17.69 -3.15 -2.44
CA ARG A 8 16.28 -3.09 -2.00
C ARG A 8 16.01 -3.92 -0.74
N GLN A 9 16.68 -5.07 -0.57
CA GLN A 9 16.56 -5.89 0.63
C GLN A 9 17.32 -5.32 1.82
N MET A 10 18.35 -4.53 1.60
CA MET A 10 19.10 -3.86 2.67
C MET A 10 18.25 -2.76 3.31
N CYS A 11 17.70 -1.83 2.55
CA CYS A 11 16.94 -0.69 3.07
C CYS A 11 15.69 -1.07 3.92
N ILE A 12 14.99 -2.15 3.61
CA ILE A 12 13.80 -2.59 4.37
C ILE A 12 14.15 -3.14 5.76
N ARG A 13 15.40 -3.50 6.02
CA ARG A 13 15.87 -4.14 7.25
C ARG A 13 16.80 -3.26 8.07
N ASP A 14 17.18 -2.12 7.52
CA ASP A 14 18.12 -1.23 8.14
C ASP A 14 17.42 -0.35 9.18
N SER A 15 18.05 -0.24 10.35
CA SER A 15 17.55 0.58 11.44
C SER A 15 18.39 1.84 11.58
N PRO A 16 17.78 3.04 11.60
CA PRO A 16 18.48 4.30 11.86
C PRO A 16 18.90 4.47 13.32
N GLN A 17 18.49 3.55 14.20
CA GLN A 17 18.75 3.63 15.62
C GLN A 17 20.26 3.51 15.92
N GLY A 18 20.81 4.53 16.54
CA GLY A 18 22.22 4.67 16.81
C GLY A 18 22.86 5.85 16.07
N GLY A 19 22.17 6.43 15.07
CA GLY A 19 22.62 7.65 14.40
C GLY A 19 22.53 8.91 15.27
N THR A 20 21.81 8.84 16.39
CA THR A 20 21.50 9.96 17.28
C THR A 20 20.78 11.11 16.56
N ALA A 21 21.09 12.37 16.85
CA ALA A 21 20.34 13.51 16.32
C ALA A 21 20.57 13.74 14.81
N VAL A 22 21.77 13.45 14.30
CA VAL A 22 22.19 13.89 12.96
C VAL A 22 22.90 12.80 12.14
N GLY A 23 22.83 11.56 12.56
CA GLY A 23 23.45 10.45 11.83
C GLY A 23 24.92 10.17 12.19
N THR A 24 25.52 10.95 13.08
CA THR A 24 26.94 10.80 13.48
C THR A 24 27.16 9.74 14.56
N GLY A 25 26.09 9.33 15.27
CA GLY A 25 26.20 8.47 16.43
C GLY A 25 26.86 9.12 17.66
N ILE A 26 26.99 10.46 17.67
CA ILE A 26 27.62 11.20 18.77
C ILE A 26 26.91 10.88 20.10
N ASN A 27 27.70 10.64 21.15
CA ASN A 27 27.24 10.27 22.49
C ASN A 27 26.53 8.94 22.62
N ALA A 28 26.43 8.15 21.55
CA ALA A 28 25.93 6.77 21.63
C ALA A 28 27.09 5.79 21.92
N HIS A 29 26.79 4.73 22.67
CA HIS A 29 27.74 3.64 22.85
C HIS A 29 28.01 2.94 21.52
N LYS A 30 29.26 2.64 21.17
CA LYS A 30 29.67 2.06 19.87
C LYS A 30 28.90 0.79 19.46
N ARG A 31 28.40 0.02 20.41
CA ARG A 31 27.62 -1.21 20.14
C ARG A 31 26.11 -0.98 20.14
N PHE A 32 25.63 0.23 20.44
CA PHE A 32 24.19 0.48 20.64
C PHE A 32 23.36 0.06 19.42
N ALA A 33 23.67 0.57 18.23
CA ALA A 33 22.92 0.25 17.02
C ALA A 33 22.82 -1.27 16.75
N LYS A 34 23.95 -1.97 16.88
CA LYS A 34 24.02 -3.43 16.67
C LYS A 34 23.18 -4.19 17.69
N VAL A 35 23.30 -3.83 18.97
CA VAL A 35 22.54 -4.49 20.05
C VAL A 35 21.06 -4.21 19.92
N PHE A 36 20.67 -2.96 19.64
CA PHE A 36 19.28 -2.59 19.40
C PHE A 36 18.67 -3.43 18.26
N ALA A 37 19.33 -3.50 17.11
CA ALA A 37 18.85 -4.28 15.96
C ALA A 37 18.72 -5.78 16.30
N GLN A 38 19.63 -6.34 17.08
CA GLN A 38 19.55 -7.72 17.55
C GLN A 38 18.36 -7.95 18.48
N GLU A 39 18.11 -7.04 19.44
CA GLU A 39 16.99 -7.17 20.37
C GLU A 39 15.63 -7.02 19.67
N ILE A 40 15.49 -6.06 18.75
CA ILE A 40 14.27 -5.95 17.93
C ILE A 40 14.04 -7.21 17.08
N THR A 41 15.11 -7.78 16.52
CA THR A 41 15.02 -9.06 15.80
C THR A 41 14.47 -10.17 16.70
N LYS A 42 14.99 -10.31 17.92
CA LYS A 42 14.50 -11.30 18.91
C LYS A 42 13.05 -11.04 19.31
N LEU A 43 12.68 -9.79 19.60
CA LEU A 43 11.32 -9.39 19.97
C LEU A 43 10.30 -9.68 18.85
N SER A 44 10.73 -9.67 17.60
CA SER A 44 9.89 -10.10 16.46
C SER A 44 9.74 -11.63 16.36
N GLY A 45 10.26 -12.40 17.30
CA GLY A 45 10.33 -13.86 17.24
C GLY A 45 11.27 -14.35 16.12
N ASN A 46 12.28 -13.57 15.77
CA ASN A 46 13.21 -13.79 14.64
C ASN A 46 12.53 -13.84 13.27
N LYS A 47 11.29 -13.36 13.19
CA LYS A 47 10.54 -13.27 11.93
C LYS A 47 11.17 -12.27 10.96
N TYR A 48 11.71 -11.17 11.49
CA TYR A 48 12.36 -10.12 10.72
C TYR A 48 13.79 -9.91 11.22
N LYS A 49 14.76 -10.09 10.35
CA LYS A 49 16.17 -9.80 10.65
C LYS A 49 16.41 -8.31 10.47
N ILE A 50 16.45 -7.56 11.56
CA ILE A 50 16.79 -6.13 11.56
C ILE A 50 18.32 -6.02 11.71
N VAL A 51 18.92 -5.05 11.02
CA VAL A 51 20.34 -4.73 11.10
C VAL A 51 20.54 -3.22 11.33
N ALA A 52 21.68 -2.84 11.89
CA ALA A 52 22.03 -1.43 11.97
C ALA A 52 22.36 -0.91 10.56
N SER A 53 21.90 0.29 10.23
CA SER A 53 22.22 0.90 8.95
C SER A 53 23.72 1.20 8.83
N ASP A 54 24.25 1.06 7.63
CA ASP A 54 25.61 1.49 7.29
C ASP A 54 25.68 3.00 7.02
N ASN A 55 24.52 3.66 6.83
CA ASN A 55 24.42 5.10 6.56
C ASN A 55 23.25 5.73 7.32
N PHE A 56 23.50 6.09 8.58
CA PHE A 56 22.48 6.73 9.42
C PHE A 56 22.01 8.10 8.88
N PHE A 57 22.85 8.84 8.15
CA PHE A 57 22.44 10.12 7.56
C PHE A 57 21.29 9.92 6.57
N HIS A 58 21.41 8.91 5.72
CA HIS A 58 20.37 8.56 4.75
C HIS A 58 19.09 8.07 5.46
N GLU A 59 19.22 7.10 6.35
CA GLU A 59 18.06 6.44 6.98
C GLU A 59 17.26 7.34 7.94
N LEU A 60 17.85 8.42 8.46
CA LEU A 60 17.15 9.38 9.31
C LEU A 60 16.27 10.35 8.51
N SER A 61 16.64 10.67 7.27
CA SER A 61 15.98 11.71 6.47
C SER A 61 15.21 11.17 5.27
N SER A 62 15.72 10.10 4.63
CA SER A 62 15.13 9.52 3.44
C SER A 62 13.97 8.59 3.77
N GLN A 63 12.97 8.59 2.89
CA GLN A 63 11.79 7.74 2.97
C GLN A 63 11.61 6.87 1.72
N ASP A 64 12.69 6.51 1.07
CA ASP A 64 12.72 5.81 -0.22
C ASP A 64 11.95 4.49 -0.19
N THR A 65 12.08 3.73 0.90
CA THR A 65 11.38 2.46 1.08
C THR A 65 9.86 2.65 1.14
N ALA A 66 9.39 3.68 1.83
CA ALA A 66 7.96 4.01 1.92
C ALA A 66 7.41 4.46 0.57
N VAL A 67 8.14 5.30 -0.17
CA VAL A 67 7.78 5.75 -1.52
C VAL A 67 7.73 4.58 -2.49
N GLN A 68 8.71 3.69 -2.43
CA GLN A 68 8.73 2.51 -3.30
C GLN A 68 7.55 1.59 -3.02
N LEU A 69 7.27 1.27 -1.76
CA LEU A 69 6.13 0.43 -1.38
C LEU A 69 4.80 1.09 -1.81
N SER A 70 4.67 2.39 -1.61
CA SER A 70 3.50 3.16 -2.06
C SER A 70 3.31 3.08 -3.58
N GLY A 71 4.38 3.18 -4.35
CA GLY A 71 4.36 3.01 -5.80
C GLY A 71 3.89 1.63 -6.26
N GLU A 72 4.29 0.56 -5.55
CA GLU A 72 3.79 -0.80 -5.84
C GLU A 72 2.30 -0.96 -5.48
N LEU A 73 1.85 -0.37 -4.37
CA LEU A 73 0.43 -0.35 -4.01
C LEU A 73 -0.40 0.44 -5.03
N LYS A 74 0.10 1.58 -5.51
CA LYS A 74 -0.52 2.32 -6.61
C LYS A 74 -0.62 1.49 -7.89
N ASN A 75 0.43 0.76 -8.25
CA ASN A 75 0.41 -0.12 -9.41
C ASN A 75 -0.69 -1.18 -9.30
N LEU A 76 -0.82 -1.81 -8.13
CA LEU A 76 -1.92 -2.73 -7.84
C LEU A 76 -3.29 -2.03 -7.95
N ALA A 77 -3.45 -0.83 -7.38
CA ALA A 77 -4.69 -0.07 -7.46
C ALA A 77 -5.11 0.24 -8.91
N VAL A 78 -4.15 0.59 -9.78
CA VAL A 78 -4.40 0.82 -11.22
C VAL A 78 -4.91 -0.45 -11.89
N ALA A 79 -4.31 -1.61 -11.60
CA ALA A 79 -4.76 -2.89 -12.15
C ALA A 79 -6.17 -3.25 -11.66
N LEU A 80 -6.46 -3.08 -10.36
CA LEU A 80 -7.78 -3.35 -9.79
C LEU A 80 -8.85 -2.41 -10.35
N MET A 81 -8.53 -1.14 -10.57
CA MET A 81 -9.43 -0.19 -11.20
C MET A 81 -9.80 -0.63 -12.62
N LYS A 82 -8.82 -1.06 -13.41
CA LYS A 82 -9.05 -1.58 -14.77
C LYS A 82 -9.96 -2.81 -14.74
N ILE A 83 -9.64 -3.81 -13.92
CA ILE A 83 -10.43 -5.04 -13.78
C ILE A 83 -11.87 -4.70 -13.36
N SER A 84 -12.04 -3.83 -12.38
CA SER A 84 -13.36 -3.44 -11.88
C SER A 84 -14.20 -2.70 -12.92
N ASN A 85 -13.60 -1.84 -13.73
CA ASN A 85 -14.29 -1.18 -14.83
C ASN A 85 -14.73 -2.18 -15.91
N ASP A 86 -13.88 -3.15 -16.26
CA ASP A 86 -14.26 -4.19 -17.21
C ASP A 86 -15.45 -5.02 -16.68
N LEU A 87 -15.41 -5.46 -15.43
CA LEU A 87 -16.52 -6.17 -14.81
C LEU A 87 -17.82 -5.37 -14.84
N ARG A 88 -17.76 -4.04 -14.62
CA ARG A 88 -18.93 -3.16 -14.72
C ARG A 88 -19.50 -3.11 -16.14
N TRP A 89 -18.62 -3.01 -17.14
CA TRP A 89 -19.04 -3.02 -18.55
C TRP A 89 -19.62 -4.36 -18.96
N MET A 90 -18.94 -5.47 -18.68
CA MET A 90 -19.44 -6.81 -19.01
C MET A 90 -20.78 -7.15 -18.32
N ASN A 91 -21.01 -6.63 -17.11
CA ASN A 91 -22.27 -6.80 -16.37
C ASN A 91 -23.34 -5.79 -16.80
N SER A 92 -23.08 -4.87 -17.73
CA SER A 92 -24.06 -3.86 -18.16
C SER A 92 -25.18 -4.48 -18.98
N GLY A 93 -26.39 -4.09 -18.72
CA GLY A 93 -27.54 -4.62 -19.41
C GLY A 93 -28.82 -4.46 -18.58
N PRO A 94 -29.88 -5.24 -18.87
CA PRO A 94 -29.97 -6.34 -19.82
C PRO A 94 -30.30 -5.96 -21.26
N LEU A 95 -30.87 -4.75 -21.51
CA LEU A 95 -31.41 -4.43 -22.84
C LEU A 95 -30.42 -3.65 -23.73
N ALA A 96 -29.65 -2.75 -23.14
CA ALA A 96 -28.75 -1.82 -23.88
C ALA A 96 -27.29 -1.92 -23.45
N GLY A 97 -26.90 -2.95 -22.71
CA GLY A 97 -25.54 -3.21 -22.26
C GLY A 97 -24.92 -4.43 -22.92
N LEU A 98 -23.70 -4.79 -22.52
CA LEU A 98 -22.98 -5.95 -23.05
C LEU A 98 -23.59 -7.28 -22.56
N SER A 99 -24.01 -7.32 -21.31
CA SER A 99 -24.65 -8.49 -20.68
C SER A 99 -23.88 -9.81 -20.87
N GLU A 100 -22.55 -9.76 -20.84
CA GLU A 100 -21.69 -10.95 -21.00
C GLU A 100 -21.58 -11.77 -19.72
N ILE A 101 -21.73 -11.09 -18.56
CA ILE A 101 -21.71 -11.71 -17.24
C ILE A 101 -22.84 -11.17 -16.37
N GLU A 102 -23.19 -11.94 -15.34
CA GLU A 102 -24.08 -11.53 -14.27
C GLU A 102 -23.31 -11.54 -12.95
N LEU A 103 -23.15 -10.35 -12.32
CA LEU A 103 -22.59 -10.21 -10.99
C LEU A 103 -23.68 -10.41 -9.94
N GLN A 104 -23.30 -10.90 -8.76
CA GLN A 104 -24.22 -11.12 -7.66
C GLN A 104 -24.95 -9.83 -7.25
N ALA A 105 -26.27 -9.89 -7.19
CA ALA A 105 -27.12 -8.81 -6.66
C ALA A 105 -26.97 -8.75 -5.13
N LEU A 106 -26.27 -7.75 -4.62
CA LEU A 106 -26.01 -7.59 -3.18
C LEU A 106 -26.92 -6.58 -2.50
N GLN A 107 -27.45 -5.63 -3.27
CA GLN A 107 -28.40 -4.62 -2.77
C GLN A 107 -29.26 -4.06 -3.90
N PRO A 108 -30.45 -3.50 -3.60
CA PRO A 108 -31.26 -2.78 -4.57
C PRO A 108 -30.49 -1.57 -5.13
N GLY A 109 -30.53 -1.38 -6.44
CA GLY A 109 -29.79 -0.31 -7.11
C GLY A 109 -30.49 1.06 -7.09
N SER A 110 -31.81 1.07 -6.82
CA SER A 110 -32.62 2.31 -6.79
C SER A 110 -33.96 2.06 -6.13
N SER A 111 -34.47 3.04 -5.39
CA SER A 111 -35.83 3.02 -4.82
C SER A 111 -36.93 3.34 -5.86
N ILE A 112 -36.57 4.04 -6.96
CA ILE A 112 -37.51 4.47 -8.00
C ILE A 112 -37.46 3.61 -9.27
N MET A 113 -36.53 2.65 -9.36
CA MET A 113 -36.39 1.74 -10.48
C MET A 113 -36.41 0.29 -9.97
N PRO A 114 -37.59 -0.34 -9.87
CA PRO A 114 -37.71 -1.73 -9.41
C PRO A 114 -36.87 -2.68 -10.26
N GLY A 115 -36.13 -3.58 -9.60
CA GLY A 115 -35.27 -4.56 -10.28
C GLY A 115 -33.91 -4.03 -10.73
N LYS A 116 -33.59 -2.75 -10.54
CA LYS A 116 -32.24 -2.25 -10.82
C LYS A 116 -31.24 -2.83 -9.82
N VAL A 117 -30.15 -3.37 -10.33
CA VAL A 117 -29.01 -3.88 -9.56
C VAL A 117 -27.74 -3.16 -10.01
N ASN A 118 -26.98 -2.59 -9.08
CA ASN A 118 -25.70 -1.99 -9.38
C ASN A 118 -24.56 -2.97 -9.05
N PRO A 119 -23.45 -2.93 -9.81
CA PRO A 119 -22.26 -3.74 -9.54
C PRO A 119 -21.43 -3.12 -8.41
N VAL A 120 -21.99 -3.12 -7.19
CA VAL A 120 -21.48 -2.36 -6.03
C VAL A 120 -20.06 -2.75 -5.60
N ILE A 121 -19.65 -4.00 -5.78
CA ILE A 121 -18.28 -4.43 -5.44
C ILE A 121 -17.27 -3.81 -6.39
N PRO A 122 -17.38 -3.94 -7.72
CA PRO A 122 -16.50 -3.20 -8.63
C PRO A 122 -16.53 -1.69 -8.41
N GLU A 123 -17.69 -1.09 -8.11
CA GLU A 123 -17.77 0.35 -7.81
C GLU A 123 -16.95 0.72 -6.57
N ALA A 124 -17.08 -0.04 -5.48
CA ALA A 124 -16.30 0.17 -4.26
C ALA A 124 -14.79 0.02 -4.52
N VAL A 125 -14.39 -0.97 -5.32
CA VAL A 125 -12.97 -1.18 -5.66
C VAL A 125 -12.41 -0.02 -6.49
N THR A 126 -13.19 0.58 -7.40
CA THR A 126 -12.75 1.78 -8.13
C THR A 126 -12.55 2.98 -7.20
N MET A 127 -13.42 3.16 -6.19
CA MET A 127 -13.28 4.22 -5.19
C MET A 127 -12.02 4.00 -4.33
N VAL A 128 -11.79 2.78 -3.85
CA VAL A 128 -10.57 2.43 -3.11
C VAL A 128 -9.32 2.68 -3.94
N SER A 129 -9.34 2.29 -5.21
CA SER A 129 -8.20 2.51 -6.11
C SER A 129 -7.88 4.00 -6.29
N ALA A 130 -8.91 4.84 -6.42
CA ALA A 130 -8.73 6.29 -6.53
C ALA A 130 -8.11 6.88 -5.24
N ASP A 131 -8.57 6.45 -4.06
CA ASP A 131 -8.05 6.90 -2.77
C ASP A 131 -6.57 6.48 -2.58
N VAL A 132 -6.22 5.25 -2.95
CA VAL A 132 -4.84 4.76 -2.88
C VAL A 132 -3.90 5.55 -3.81
N ILE A 133 -4.35 5.90 -5.01
CA ILE A 133 -3.57 6.76 -5.92
C ILE A 133 -3.36 8.14 -5.31
N GLY A 134 -4.37 8.72 -4.67
CA GLY A 134 -4.25 9.99 -3.94
C GLY A 134 -3.29 9.92 -2.75
N ASN A 135 -3.34 8.82 -1.99
CA ASN A 135 -2.43 8.58 -0.88
C ASN A 135 -0.97 8.47 -1.34
N ASP A 136 -0.69 7.87 -2.51
CA ASP A 136 0.65 7.80 -3.09
C ASP A 136 1.22 9.18 -3.40
N VAL A 137 0.41 10.08 -3.93
CA VAL A 137 0.82 11.49 -4.14
C VAL A 137 1.18 12.15 -2.81
N SER A 138 0.35 11.97 -1.78
CA SER A 138 0.61 12.52 -0.44
C SER A 138 1.91 11.98 0.16
N ILE A 139 2.18 10.67 0.02
CA ILE A 139 3.43 10.03 0.48
C ILE A 139 4.64 10.59 -0.29
N THR A 140 4.52 10.73 -1.60
CA THR A 140 5.60 11.27 -2.45
C THR A 140 5.96 12.69 -2.05
N VAL A 141 4.97 13.57 -1.85
CA VAL A 141 5.18 14.95 -1.41
C VAL A 141 5.77 14.98 0.00
N ALA A 142 5.24 14.17 0.91
CA ALA A 142 5.75 14.11 2.29
C ALA A 142 7.20 13.57 2.36
N ALA A 143 7.57 12.64 1.48
CA ALA A 143 8.94 12.14 1.42
C ALA A 143 9.96 13.19 1.00
N GLN A 144 9.55 14.18 0.20
CA GLN A 144 10.39 15.33 -0.18
C GLN A 144 10.55 16.35 0.96
N GLY A 145 9.73 16.28 2.01
CA GLY A 145 9.72 17.23 3.12
C GLY A 145 10.91 17.12 4.07
N GLY A 146 11.87 16.25 3.80
CA GLY A 146 13.07 16.10 4.61
C GLY A 146 13.98 17.35 4.55
N ASN A 147 14.41 17.83 5.72
CA ASN A 147 15.34 18.93 5.85
C ASN A 147 16.60 18.41 6.56
N TYR A 148 17.72 18.36 5.83
CA TYR A 148 18.98 17.79 6.31
C TYR A 148 18.80 16.35 6.85
N GLN A 149 18.87 16.16 8.16
CA GLN A 149 18.83 14.84 8.81
C GLN A 149 17.46 14.43 9.37
N LEU A 150 16.41 15.19 9.09
CA LEU A 150 15.09 14.93 9.65
C LEU A 150 14.00 15.13 8.61
N ASN A 151 13.04 14.19 8.57
CA ASN A 151 11.77 14.37 7.88
C ASN A 151 10.64 14.42 8.92
N VAL A 152 9.98 15.56 9.04
CA VAL A 152 8.87 15.78 10.00
C VAL A 152 7.55 15.17 9.53
N MET A 153 7.47 14.72 8.29
CA MET A 153 6.24 14.20 7.65
C MET A 153 6.02 12.70 7.87
N LEU A 154 6.83 12.03 8.71
CA LEU A 154 6.69 10.60 8.98
C LEU A 154 5.27 10.16 9.38
N PRO A 155 4.52 10.91 10.23
CA PRO A 155 3.14 10.52 10.57
C PRO A 155 2.20 10.49 9.37
N VAL A 156 2.32 11.43 8.44
CA VAL A 156 1.52 11.47 7.20
C VAL A 156 1.87 10.30 6.29
N ILE A 157 3.16 9.99 6.14
CA ILE A 157 3.63 8.85 5.35
C ILE A 157 3.08 7.55 5.93
N ALA A 158 3.27 7.32 7.23
CA ALA A 158 2.81 6.11 7.90
C ALA A 158 1.28 5.95 7.81
N TYR A 159 0.52 7.01 8.07
CA TYR A 159 -0.94 6.99 7.99
C TYR A 159 -1.43 6.58 6.59
N ASN A 160 -0.97 7.27 5.55
CA ASN A 160 -1.43 7.02 4.19
C ASN A 160 -0.98 5.64 3.67
N LEU A 161 0.22 5.19 4.04
CA LEU A 161 0.73 3.88 3.65
C LEU A 161 -0.08 2.75 4.28
N LEU A 162 -0.31 2.79 5.60
CA LEU A 162 -1.10 1.80 6.32
C LEU A 162 -2.57 1.82 5.87
N LYS A 163 -3.14 3.00 5.64
CA LYS A 163 -4.49 3.15 5.08
C LYS A 163 -4.59 2.46 3.72
N SER A 164 -3.64 2.70 2.82
CA SER A 164 -3.61 2.09 1.48
C SER A 164 -3.53 0.57 1.54
N ILE A 165 -2.69 0.01 2.42
CA ILE A 165 -2.57 -1.44 2.63
C ILE A 165 -3.91 -2.02 3.09
N ASN A 166 -4.54 -1.43 4.10
CA ASN A 166 -5.81 -1.92 4.64
C ASN A 166 -6.95 -1.85 3.62
N LEU A 167 -7.04 -0.74 2.89
CA LEU A 167 -8.07 -0.56 1.85
C LEU A 167 -7.90 -1.57 0.71
N LEU A 168 -6.68 -1.75 0.19
CA LEU A 168 -6.43 -2.72 -0.87
C LEU A 168 -6.65 -4.16 -0.41
N SER A 169 -6.27 -4.49 0.82
CA SER A 169 -6.51 -5.82 1.38
C SER A 169 -8.02 -6.13 1.41
N GLY A 170 -8.84 -5.19 1.92
CA GLY A 170 -10.30 -5.36 1.92
C GLY A 170 -10.90 -5.39 0.52
N ALA A 171 -10.43 -4.53 -0.40
CA ALA A 171 -10.91 -4.49 -1.77
C ALA A 171 -10.59 -5.80 -2.53
N CYS A 172 -9.39 -6.34 -2.37
CA CYS A 172 -9.02 -7.63 -2.96
C CYS A 172 -9.90 -8.77 -2.44
N ASP A 173 -10.16 -8.80 -1.11
CA ASP A 173 -10.98 -9.83 -0.50
C ASP A 173 -12.42 -9.81 -1.04
N VAL A 174 -13.06 -8.64 -1.03
CA VAL A 174 -14.45 -8.54 -1.52
C VAL A 174 -14.56 -8.74 -3.02
N LEU A 175 -13.59 -8.26 -3.81
CA LEU A 175 -13.54 -8.49 -5.25
C LEU A 175 -13.44 -9.99 -5.56
N ALA A 176 -12.51 -10.68 -4.91
CA ALA A 176 -12.31 -12.11 -5.12
C ALA A 176 -13.53 -12.94 -4.70
N ASN A 177 -14.10 -12.67 -3.51
CA ASN A 177 -15.08 -13.55 -2.90
C ASN A 177 -16.52 -13.21 -3.28
N LYS A 178 -16.83 -11.93 -3.59
CA LYS A 178 -18.21 -11.46 -3.87
C LYS A 178 -18.42 -10.99 -5.31
N ALA A 179 -17.38 -10.96 -6.14
CA ALA A 179 -17.51 -10.69 -7.56
C ALA A 179 -16.94 -11.85 -8.39
N ILE A 180 -15.63 -12.11 -8.31
CA ILE A 180 -14.97 -13.09 -9.19
C ILE A 180 -15.44 -14.52 -8.96
N LYS A 181 -15.62 -14.96 -7.72
CA LYS A 181 -16.07 -16.34 -7.43
C LYS A 181 -17.56 -16.57 -7.71
N THR A 182 -18.34 -15.53 -7.84
CA THR A 182 -19.81 -15.60 -7.85
C THR A 182 -20.45 -15.16 -9.16
N PHE A 183 -19.69 -14.58 -10.09
CA PHE A 183 -20.26 -14.17 -11.36
C PHE A 183 -20.63 -15.39 -12.23
N LYS A 184 -21.62 -15.20 -13.09
CA LYS A 184 -22.04 -16.18 -14.10
C LYS A 184 -21.73 -15.61 -15.47
N VAL A 185 -21.42 -16.48 -16.41
CA VAL A 185 -21.28 -16.16 -17.83
C VAL A 185 -22.63 -16.44 -18.51
N ASN A 186 -23.11 -15.49 -19.29
CA ASN A 186 -24.37 -15.58 -20.03
C ASN A 186 -24.19 -16.27 -21.38
#